data_741eb7153972b4d3854e75e82ee7c318
#
_entry.id   741eb7153972b4d3854e75e82ee7c318
#
_cell.length_a   1.000
_cell.length_b   1.000
_cell.length_c   1.000
_cell.angle_alpha   90.00
_cell.angle_beta   90.00
_cell.angle_gamma   90.00
#
_symmetry.space_group_name_H-M   'P 1'
#
loop_
_entity.id
_entity.type
_entity.pdbx_description
1 polymer ?
#
loop_
_entity_poly.entity_id
_entity_poly.type
_entity_poly.pdbx_seq_one_letter_code
_entity_poly.pdbx_strand_id
1 'polypeptide(L)'
;MYNTLLTKFVDSLAFCMRTCAKTLVTALLVMTSFTALAQTTGWLSVPEHPPVKMRMMSTGEQSDDGSKIQTVLDVVLDGDWKTYWRSPGEGGIPPSWDWSGSTNIESVEWHWPIPKYYEQLDVMTLGYKKHVSFPVTLTLKDNTKPALFKASFTFPSCTNICVLTDYDIELPIDPQTLELDEEAMFLFNQGMSQSPREANRTSVNGLFWDKSKQQLVTQLTSKEGWDKPMVLIDGQEVLDDFFSPPTVHITDNTMTAVFDV
;
A
#
# COMPACT_ATOMS: atom_id res chain seq x y z
N MET A 1 37.35 -2.15 72.52
CA MET A 1 35.94 -1.85 72.25
C MET A 1 35.76 -0.78 71.16
N TYR A 2 36.76 0.03 70.86
CA TYR A 2 36.67 1.11 69.82
C TYR A 2 36.81 0.59 68.34
N ASN A 3 37.59 -0.46 68.12
CA ASN A 3 37.85 -0.96 66.75
C ASN A 3 36.67 -1.71 66.13
N THR A 4 35.78 -2.30 66.92
CA THR A 4 34.64 -3.08 66.35
C THR A 4 33.45 -2.21 65.91
N LEU A 5 33.36 -0.98 66.41
CA LEU A 5 32.36 0.01 66.05
C LEU A 5 32.74 0.69 64.74
N LEU A 6 34.02 0.94 64.49
CA LEU A 6 34.51 1.59 63.28
C LEU A 6 34.38 0.68 62.06
N THR A 7 34.68 -0.63 62.22
CA THR A 7 34.52 -1.60 61.07
C THR A 7 33.06 -1.78 60.66
N LYS A 8 32.12 -1.87 61.61
CA LYS A 8 30.70 -1.96 61.32
C LYS A 8 30.15 -0.71 60.60
N PHE A 9 30.69 0.48 60.93
CA PHE A 9 30.27 1.73 60.24
C PHE A 9 30.79 1.81 58.82
N VAL A 10 32.01 1.39 58.55
CA VAL A 10 32.61 1.34 57.24
C VAL A 10 31.90 0.30 56.33
N ASP A 11 31.58 -0.88 56.87
CA ASP A 11 30.85 -1.91 56.15
C ASP A 11 29.41 -1.50 55.83
N SER A 12 28.74 -0.78 56.72
CA SER A 12 27.38 -0.24 56.47
C SER A 12 27.38 0.85 55.41
N LEU A 13 28.38 1.73 55.36
CA LEU A 13 28.54 2.75 54.31
C LEU A 13 28.86 2.13 52.97
N ALA A 14 29.74 1.12 52.93
CA ALA A 14 30.07 0.41 51.70
C ALA A 14 28.87 -0.39 51.12
N PHE A 15 28.03 -0.95 51.99
CA PHE A 15 26.81 -1.62 51.62
C PHE A 15 25.76 -0.63 51.04
N CYS A 16 25.58 0.54 51.67
CA CYS A 16 24.66 1.57 51.22
C CYS A 16 25.10 2.18 49.86
N MET A 17 26.40 2.40 49.66
CA MET A 17 26.94 2.88 48.38
C MET A 17 26.80 1.84 47.26
N ARG A 18 26.99 0.54 47.56
CA ARG A 18 26.80 -0.55 46.55
C ARG A 18 25.34 -0.75 46.17
N THR A 19 24.39 -0.57 47.10
CA THR A 19 22.96 -0.64 46.82
C THR A 19 22.49 0.59 46.04
N CYS A 20 22.90 1.81 46.38
CA CYS A 20 22.62 3.01 45.65
C CYS A 20 23.19 2.96 44.21
N ALA A 21 24.41 2.48 44.01
CA ALA A 21 25.02 2.33 42.69
C ALA A 21 24.26 1.32 41.83
N LYS A 22 23.81 0.20 42.40
CA LYS A 22 23.01 -0.80 41.67
C LYS A 22 21.63 -0.27 41.26
N THR A 23 20.96 0.49 42.16
CA THR A 23 19.66 1.10 41.84
C THR A 23 19.80 2.22 40.80
N LEU A 24 20.88 3.00 40.83
CA LEU A 24 21.14 4.02 39.79
C LEU A 24 21.42 3.40 38.41
N VAL A 25 22.19 2.31 38.34
CA VAL A 25 22.47 1.60 37.10
C VAL A 25 21.22 0.94 36.56
N THR A 26 20.35 0.36 37.41
CA THR A 26 19.07 -0.23 36.98
C THR A 26 18.09 0.85 36.52
N ALA A 27 18.04 2.01 37.18
CA ALA A 27 17.21 3.14 36.74
C ALA A 27 17.71 3.76 35.40
N LEU A 28 19.03 3.79 35.20
CA LEU A 28 19.61 4.30 33.92
C LEU A 28 19.35 3.34 32.75
N LEU A 29 19.31 2.02 33.01
CA LEU A 29 18.97 1.00 31.98
C LEU A 29 17.48 1.03 31.58
N VAL A 30 16.60 1.48 32.46
CA VAL A 30 15.15 1.59 32.16
C VAL A 30 14.83 2.87 31.37
N MET A 31 15.67 3.89 31.38
CA MET A 31 15.44 5.15 30.67
C MET A 31 15.86 5.14 29.20
N THR A 32 16.47 4.06 28.69
CA THR A 32 16.73 3.90 27.25
C THR A 32 15.61 3.13 26.55
N SER A 33 14.35 3.38 26.89
CA SER A 33 13.24 3.01 26.02
C SER A 33 13.33 3.91 24.79
N PHE A 34 14.08 3.48 23.78
CA PHE A 34 13.92 4.02 22.43
C PHE A 34 12.44 3.84 22.09
N THR A 35 11.73 4.94 21.98
CA THR A 35 10.46 4.94 21.27
C THR A 35 10.82 4.69 19.80
N ALA A 36 10.89 3.42 19.40
CA ALA A 36 10.86 3.08 18.00
C ALA A 36 9.57 3.72 17.46
N LEU A 37 9.71 4.69 16.56
CA LEU A 37 8.57 5.24 15.85
C LEU A 37 7.93 4.05 15.12
N ALA A 38 6.66 3.81 15.38
CA ALA A 38 5.96 2.72 14.74
C ALA A 38 5.96 2.97 13.23
N GLN A 39 6.62 2.09 12.47
CA GLN A 39 6.65 2.17 11.01
C GLN A 39 5.37 1.61 10.36
N THR A 40 4.31 1.54 11.15
CA THR A 40 2.99 1.04 10.75
C THR A 40 1.89 1.80 11.46
N THR A 41 0.77 1.97 10.78
CA THR A 41 -0.47 2.50 11.41
C THR A 41 -1.10 1.51 12.39
N GLY A 42 -0.67 0.24 12.38
CA GLY A 42 -1.47 -0.85 12.89
C GLY A 42 -2.73 -1.09 12.03
N TRP A 43 -3.52 -2.09 12.39
CA TRP A 43 -4.76 -2.38 11.69
C TRP A 43 -5.84 -1.34 12.01
N LEU A 44 -6.31 -0.66 10.97
CA LEU A 44 -7.44 0.27 10.99
C LEU A 44 -8.70 -0.50 10.58
N SER A 45 -9.77 -0.33 11.31
CA SER A 45 -11.09 -0.86 11.01
C SER A 45 -12.15 0.09 11.52
N VAL A 46 -13.29 0.14 10.84
CA VAL A 46 -14.43 0.97 11.24
C VAL A 46 -15.50 0.06 11.83
N PRO A 47 -15.99 0.30 13.06
CA PRO A 47 -16.95 -0.57 13.74
C PRO A 47 -18.24 -0.80 12.95
N GLU A 48 -18.65 0.19 12.15
CA GLU A 48 -19.84 0.16 11.31
C GLU A 48 -19.64 -0.74 10.08
N HIS A 49 -18.38 -1.04 9.73
CA HIS A 49 -18.03 -1.89 8.57
C HIS A 49 -16.84 -2.81 8.85
N PRO A 50 -16.95 -3.75 9.81
CA PRO A 50 -15.85 -4.58 10.27
C PRO A 50 -15.25 -5.55 9.22
N PRO A 51 -15.94 -5.94 8.11
CA PRO A 51 -15.36 -6.82 7.11
C PRO A 51 -14.14 -6.27 6.39
N VAL A 52 -13.90 -4.97 6.46
CA VAL A 52 -12.74 -4.33 5.84
C VAL A 52 -11.80 -3.84 6.91
N LYS A 53 -10.54 -4.24 6.79
CA LYS A 53 -9.46 -3.69 7.60
C LYS A 53 -8.24 -3.41 6.73
N MET A 54 -7.49 -2.39 7.09
CA MET A 54 -6.28 -2.01 6.38
C MET A 54 -5.21 -1.52 7.33
N ARG A 55 -3.97 -1.50 6.86
CA ARG A 55 -2.84 -0.88 7.54
C ARG A 55 -1.88 -0.31 6.52
N MET A 56 -1.18 0.74 6.87
CA MET A 56 -0.07 1.26 6.09
C MET A 56 1.24 1.01 6.83
N MET A 57 2.23 0.52 6.12
CA MET A 57 3.52 0.12 6.68
C MET A 57 4.65 0.69 5.83
N SER A 58 5.73 1.13 6.48
CA SER A 58 7.00 1.41 5.79
C SER A 58 7.80 0.12 5.69
N THR A 59 8.43 -0.12 4.53
CA THR A 59 9.36 -1.24 4.35
C THR A 59 10.71 -0.98 5.01
N GLY A 60 11.01 0.28 5.34
CA GLY A 60 12.33 0.73 5.76
C GLY A 60 13.31 0.95 4.59
N GLU A 61 12.94 0.58 3.36
CA GLU A 61 13.76 0.81 2.18
C GLU A 61 13.58 2.22 1.62
N GLN A 62 14.69 2.77 1.14
CA GLN A 62 14.77 4.08 0.51
C GLN A 62 15.47 3.97 -0.84
N SER A 63 15.24 4.95 -1.73
CA SER A 63 16.06 5.13 -2.93
C SER A 63 17.52 5.51 -2.57
N ASP A 64 18.44 5.32 -3.50
CA ASP A 64 19.88 5.59 -3.29
C ASP A 64 20.17 7.04 -2.81
N ASP A 65 19.33 7.98 -3.22
CA ASP A 65 19.43 9.38 -2.81
C ASP A 65 18.61 9.69 -1.53
N GLY A 66 17.95 8.70 -0.96
CA GLY A 66 17.11 8.81 0.24
C GLY A 66 15.83 9.63 0.05
N SER A 67 15.50 10.06 -1.17
CA SER A 67 14.34 10.92 -1.43
C SER A 67 13.02 10.17 -1.48
N LYS A 68 13.04 8.87 -1.79
CA LYS A 68 11.83 8.03 -1.91
C LYS A 68 11.81 6.95 -0.85
N ILE A 69 10.67 6.83 -0.20
CA ILE A 69 10.39 5.80 0.82
C ILE A 69 9.39 4.82 0.26
N GLN A 70 9.71 3.52 0.38
CA GLN A 70 8.79 2.45 0.01
C GLN A 70 7.84 2.15 1.16
N THR A 71 6.55 2.16 0.87
CA THR A 71 5.49 1.84 1.82
C THR A 71 4.47 0.91 1.17
N VAL A 72 3.65 0.24 1.95
CA VAL A 72 2.58 -0.62 1.46
C VAL A 72 1.29 -0.36 2.22
N LEU A 73 0.20 -0.19 1.47
CA LEU A 73 -1.16 -0.23 2.00
C LEU A 73 -1.68 -1.66 1.87
N ASP A 74 -1.80 -2.32 2.98
CA ASP A 74 -2.22 -3.72 3.10
C ASP A 74 -3.70 -3.77 3.48
N VAL A 75 -4.54 -4.40 2.62
CA VAL A 75 -6.00 -4.40 2.74
C VAL A 75 -6.53 -5.82 2.77
N VAL A 76 -7.34 -6.13 3.78
CA VAL A 76 -8.04 -7.40 3.92
C VAL A 76 -9.55 -7.17 3.87
N LEU A 77 -10.23 -7.97 3.04
CA LEU A 77 -11.67 -7.97 2.86
C LEU A 77 -12.20 -9.36 3.24
N ASP A 78 -12.99 -9.43 4.30
CA ASP A 78 -13.55 -10.69 4.77
C ASP A 78 -14.76 -11.12 3.92
N GLY A 79 -14.99 -12.43 3.84
CA GLY A 79 -16.12 -13.01 3.12
C GLY A 79 -16.08 -12.71 1.62
N ASP A 80 -17.22 -12.26 1.08
CA ASP A 80 -17.39 -11.94 -0.34
C ASP A 80 -17.24 -10.46 -0.67
N TRP A 81 -16.78 -9.67 0.30
CA TRP A 81 -16.51 -8.26 0.07
C TRP A 81 -15.41 -8.08 -0.96
N LYS A 82 -15.59 -7.09 -1.84
CA LYS A 82 -14.64 -6.68 -2.88
C LYS A 82 -14.47 -5.17 -2.86
N THR A 83 -13.33 -4.72 -3.34
CA THR A 83 -13.09 -3.31 -3.65
C THR A 83 -12.75 -3.14 -5.12
N TYR A 84 -12.64 -1.90 -5.56
CA TYR A 84 -12.49 -1.56 -6.95
C TYR A 84 -11.04 -1.21 -7.32
N TRP A 85 -10.73 -1.40 -8.58
CA TRP A 85 -9.53 -0.86 -9.22
C TRP A 85 -9.74 0.63 -9.55
N ARG A 86 -8.65 1.34 -9.92
CA ARG A 86 -8.68 2.76 -10.29
C ARG A 86 -9.53 3.08 -11.53
N SER A 87 -9.73 2.09 -12.41
CA SER A 87 -10.64 2.16 -13.55
C SER A 87 -11.61 0.99 -13.45
N PRO A 88 -12.63 1.08 -12.59
CA PRO A 88 -13.40 -0.08 -12.16
C PRO A 88 -14.41 -0.56 -13.18
N GLY A 89 -14.73 0.22 -14.22
CA GLY A 89 -15.82 -0.04 -15.14
C GLY A 89 -17.17 0.48 -14.62
N GLU A 90 -18.25 0.07 -15.27
CA GLU A 90 -19.61 0.52 -15.00
C GLU A 90 -20.03 0.24 -13.53
N GLY A 91 -20.58 1.25 -12.88
CA GLY A 91 -21.10 1.15 -11.51
C GLY A 91 -20.04 0.98 -10.42
N GLY A 92 -18.76 1.01 -10.75
CA GLY A 92 -17.68 0.99 -9.78
C GLY A 92 -17.28 2.38 -9.30
N ILE A 93 -16.85 2.48 -8.05
CA ILE A 93 -16.30 3.71 -7.46
C ILE A 93 -14.87 3.40 -7.03
N PRO A 94 -13.83 4.04 -7.62
CA PRO A 94 -12.46 3.77 -7.23
C PRO A 94 -12.16 4.25 -5.81
N PRO A 95 -11.28 3.57 -5.05
CA PRO A 95 -10.73 4.12 -3.82
C PRO A 95 -9.97 5.43 -4.09
N SER A 96 -10.08 6.36 -3.16
CA SER A 96 -9.40 7.66 -3.26
C SER A 96 -8.88 8.13 -1.91
N TRP A 97 -7.86 8.98 -1.92
CA TRP A 97 -7.34 9.60 -0.72
C TRP A 97 -7.02 11.08 -0.91
N ASP A 98 -7.24 11.84 0.15
CA ASP A 98 -6.74 13.20 0.30
C ASP A 98 -5.56 13.17 1.28
N TRP A 99 -4.35 13.38 0.77
CA TRP A 99 -3.11 13.42 1.56
C TRP A 99 -2.57 14.84 1.76
N SER A 100 -3.41 15.86 1.53
CA SER A 100 -3.03 17.28 1.69
C SER A 100 -2.63 17.64 3.12
N GLY A 101 -3.05 16.83 4.13
CA GLY A 101 -2.62 16.96 5.52
C GLY A 101 -1.21 16.48 5.82
N SER A 102 -0.48 15.92 4.83
CA SER A 102 0.87 15.38 5.01
C SER A 102 1.92 16.49 5.18
N THR A 103 2.97 16.18 5.94
CA THR A 103 4.11 17.06 6.14
C THR A 103 5.37 16.46 5.55
N ASN A 104 6.16 17.27 4.83
CA ASN A 104 7.41 16.88 4.16
C ASN A 104 7.23 15.80 3.09
N ILE A 105 6.03 15.65 2.52
CA ILE A 105 5.74 14.78 1.37
C ILE A 105 5.58 15.66 0.14
N GLU A 106 6.31 15.36 -0.94
CA GLU A 106 6.24 16.05 -2.22
C GLU A 106 5.23 15.39 -3.16
N SER A 107 5.30 14.05 -3.25
CA SER A 107 4.40 13.27 -4.10
C SER A 107 4.14 11.89 -3.52
N VAL A 108 3.03 11.32 -3.93
CA VAL A 108 2.58 9.97 -3.57
C VAL A 108 2.29 9.22 -4.86
N GLU A 109 3.05 8.15 -5.10
CA GLU A 109 2.85 7.27 -6.23
C GLU A 109 2.18 5.97 -5.76
N TRP A 110 0.95 5.74 -6.18
CA TRP A 110 0.18 4.56 -5.83
C TRP A 110 0.26 3.52 -6.95
N HIS A 111 0.91 2.40 -6.69
CA HIS A 111 1.04 1.30 -7.64
C HIS A 111 -0.15 0.34 -7.51
N TRP A 112 -0.81 0.07 -8.62
CA TRP A 112 -2.01 -0.74 -8.65
C TRP A 112 -1.72 -2.13 -9.19
N PRO A 113 -1.86 -3.19 -8.39
CA PRO A 113 -1.81 -4.57 -8.89
C PRO A 113 -2.85 -4.79 -10.00
N ILE A 114 -2.60 -5.73 -10.90
CA ILE A 114 -3.54 -6.08 -11.97
C ILE A 114 -4.83 -6.59 -11.33
N PRO A 115 -6.00 -5.97 -11.64
CA PRO A 115 -7.29 -6.36 -11.07
C PRO A 115 -7.82 -7.65 -11.71
N LYS A 116 -8.95 -8.14 -11.20
CA LYS A 116 -9.75 -9.20 -11.83
C LYS A 116 -11.13 -8.67 -12.14
N TYR A 117 -11.77 -9.28 -13.16
CA TYR A 117 -13.17 -9.05 -13.42
C TYR A 117 -14.05 -9.76 -12.39
N TYR A 118 -15.08 -9.06 -11.95
CA TYR A 118 -16.11 -9.58 -11.06
C TYR A 118 -17.47 -9.14 -11.56
N GLU A 119 -18.37 -10.08 -11.74
CA GLU A 119 -19.77 -9.79 -12.01
C GLU A 119 -20.51 -9.37 -10.73
N GLN A 120 -21.30 -8.33 -10.83
CA GLN A 120 -22.15 -7.85 -9.76
C GLN A 120 -23.40 -7.18 -10.34
N LEU A 121 -24.58 -7.72 -10.02
CA LEU A 121 -25.86 -7.20 -10.50
C LEU A 121 -25.87 -7.05 -12.06
N ASP A 122 -25.40 -8.09 -12.74
CA ASP A 122 -25.28 -8.14 -14.21
C ASP A 122 -24.27 -7.13 -14.82
N VAL A 123 -23.44 -6.50 -13.98
CA VAL A 123 -22.39 -5.57 -14.42
C VAL A 123 -21.02 -6.15 -14.11
N MET A 124 -20.10 -6.04 -15.05
CA MET A 124 -18.70 -6.46 -14.91
C MET A 124 -17.84 -5.33 -14.37
N THR A 125 -17.28 -5.53 -13.20
CA THR A 125 -16.39 -4.56 -12.56
C THR A 125 -14.98 -5.10 -12.37
N LEU A 126 -14.00 -4.22 -12.34
CA LEU A 126 -12.60 -4.53 -12.09
C LEU A 126 -12.23 -4.20 -10.64
N GLY A 127 -11.59 -5.14 -9.96
CA GLY A 127 -11.22 -4.93 -8.55
C GLY A 127 -10.50 -6.08 -7.89
N TYR A 128 -10.65 -6.15 -6.56
CA TYR A 128 -9.92 -7.09 -5.70
C TYR A 128 -10.85 -7.71 -4.65
N LYS A 129 -10.54 -8.95 -4.26
CA LYS A 129 -11.23 -9.68 -3.18
C LYS A 129 -10.21 -10.25 -2.21
N LYS A 130 -10.63 -10.47 -0.98
CA LYS A 130 -9.90 -11.11 0.11
C LYS A 130 -8.71 -10.30 0.60
N HIS A 131 -7.66 -10.20 -0.17
CA HIS A 131 -6.42 -9.53 0.20
C HIS A 131 -5.80 -8.85 -1.01
N VAL A 132 -5.37 -7.61 -0.82
CA VAL A 132 -4.58 -6.87 -1.79
C VAL A 132 -3.57 -5.98 -1.07
N SER A 133 -2.33 -6.01 -1.54
CA SER A 133 -1.27 -5.12 -1.08
C SER A 133 -0.98 -4.11 -2.18
N PHE A 134 -1.21 -2.84 -1.88
CA PHE A 134 -0.91 -1.74 -2.79
C PHE A 134 0.43 -1.13 -2.42
N PRO A 135 1.48 -1.29 -3.25
CA PRO A 135 2.71 -0.56 -3.03
C PRO A 135 2.48 0.94 -3.20
N VAL A 136 3.09 1.72 -2.32
CA VAL A 136 3.03 3.18 -2.35
C VAL A 136 4.42 3.73 -2.19
N THR A 137 4.85 4.59 -3.12
CA THR A 137 6.12 5.29 -3.03
C THR A 137 5.87 6.74 -2.60
N LEU A 138 6.43 7.12 -1.47
CA LEU A 138 6.38 8.50 -0.96
C LEU A 138 7.66 9.22 -1.34
N THR A 139 7.55 10.35 -2.04
CA THR A 139 8.71 11.23 -2.29
C THR A 139 8.76 12.33 -1.24
N LEU A 140 9.90 12.50 -0.60
CA LEU A 140 10.11 13.50 0.43
C LEU A 140 10.58 14.83 -0.20
N LYS A 141 10.14 15.97 0.38
CA LYS A 141 10.67 17.30 0.04
C LYS A 141 12.10 17.50 0.55
N ASP A 142 12.40 16.96 1.73
CA ASP A 142 13.68 17.04 2.41
C ASP A 142 13.94 15.72 3.16
N ASN A 143 14.85 14.91 2.63
CA ASN A 143 15.19 13.59 3.18
C ASN A 143 16.04 13.65 4.46
N THR A 144 16.38 14.84 4.93
CA THR A 144 17.12 15.06 6.19
C THR A 144 16.18 15.33 7.37
N LYS A 145 14.88 15.45 7.12
CA LYS A 145 13.85 15.79 8.12
C LYS A 145 12.79 14.73 8.24
N PRO A 146 12.21 14.57 9.43
CA PRO A 146 11.02 13.72 9.61
C PRO A 146 9.86 14.16 8.69
N ALA A 147 9.07 13.19 8.29
CA ALA A 147 7.86 13.35 7.50
C ALA A 147 6.66 12.71 8.23
N LEU A 148 5.48 13.16 7.89
CA LEU A 148 4.22 12.54 8.29
C LEU A 148 3.38 12.35 7.02
N PHE A 149 3.11 11.11 6.67
CA PHE A 149 2.06 10.81 5.71
C PHE A 149 0.73 10.78 6.45
N LYS A 150 -0.15 11.73 6.10
CA LYS A 150 -1.49 11.87 6.68
C LYS A 150 -2.49 11.97 5.56
N ALA A 151 -3.42 11.00 5.51
CA ALA A 151 -4.42 10.93 4.47
C ALA A 151 -5.80 10.56 5.03
N SER A 152 -6.83 11.21 4.51
CA SER A 152 -8.20 10.71 4.59
C SER A 152 -8.47 9.82 3.39
N PHE A 153 -8.77 8.55 3.63
CA PHE A 153 -8.86 7.52 2.61
C PHE A 153 -10.29 7.00 2.51
N THR A 154 -10.98 7.35 1.41
CA THR A 154 -12.32 6.83 1.11
C THR A 154 -12.19 5.50 0.39
N PHE A 155 -12.66 4.44 1.03
CA PHE A 155 -12.54 3.06 0.55
C PHE A 155 -13.93 2.46 0.29
N PRO A 156 -14.32 2.29 -0.98
CA PRO A 156 -15.54 1.59 -1.34
C PRO A 156 -15.35 0.09 -1.23
N SER A 157 -16.32 -0.59 -0.66
CA SER A 157 -16.38 -2.04 -0.65
C SER A 157 -17.80 -2.52 -0.91
N CYS A 158 -17.93 -3.61 -1.65
CA CYS A 158 -19.23 -4.06 -2.13
C CYS A 158 -19.39 -5.59 -2.05
N THR A 159 -20.63 -5.97 -1.76
CA THR A 159 -21.21 -7.31 -2.03
C THR A 159 -22.45 -7.11 -2.91
N ASN A 160 -23.65 -7.35 -2.39
CA ASN A 160 -24.91 -6.93 -3.02
C ASN A 160 -25.27 -5.47 -2.71
N ILE A 161 -24.56 -4.86 -1.78
CA ILE A 161 -24.62 -3.45 -1.44
C ILE A 161 -23.20 -2.89 -1.45
N CYS A 162 -23.07 -1.58 -1.69
CA CYS A 162 -21.81 -0.87 -1.61
C CYS A 162 -21.80 0.02 -0.38
N VAL A 163 -20.69 0.02 0.33
CA VAL A 163 -20.43 0.86 1.49
C VAL A 163 -19.17 1.67 1.20
N LEU A 164 -19.26 2.98 1.35
CA LEU A 164 -18.11 3.87 1.35
C LEU A 164 -17.69 4.09 2.81
N THR A 165 -16.45 3.82 3.11
CA THR A 165 -15.90 3.96 4.45
C THR A 165 -14.67 4.85 4.41
N ASP A 166 -14.60 5.81 5.33
CA ASP A 166 -13.44 6.68 5.45
C ASP A 166 -12.51 6.17 6.54
N TYR A 167 -11.20 6.18 6.24
CA TYR A 167 -10.13 5.80 7.15
C TYR A 167 -9.14 6.95 7.26
N ASP A 168 -8.77 7.29 8.49
CA ASP A 168 -7.69 8.24 8.75
C ASP A 168 -6.37 7.47 8.86
N ILE A 169 -5.47 7.71 7.92
CA ILE A 169 -4.14 7.11 7.86
C ILE A 169 -3.14 8.14 8.36
N GLU A 170 -2.37 7.79 9.38
CA GLU A 170 -1.24 8.59 9.87
C GLU A 170 -0.02 7.68 10.03
N LEU A 171 1.00 7.90 9.20
CA LEU A 171 2.27 7.16 9.24
C LEU A 171 3.41 8.15 9.42
N PRO A 172 4.00 8.24 10.63
CA PRO A 172 5.21 9.01 10.85
C PRO A 172 6.42 8.29 10.24
N ILE A 173 7.30 9.06 9.60
CA ILE A 173 8.49 8.57 8.90
C ILE A 173 9.67 9.44 9.32
N ASP A 174 10.70 8.83 9.87
CA ASP A 174 11.99 9.48 10.05
C ASP A 174 13.03 8.79 9.17
N PRO A 175 13.45 9.43 8.06
CA PRO A 175 14.38 8.84 7.10
C PRO A 175 15.72 8.41 7.70
N GLN A 176 16.10 9.00 8.84
CA GLN A 176 17.37 8.71 9.50
C GLN A 176 17.34 7.49 10.43
N THR A 177 16.14 7.01 10.77
CA THR A 177 15.93 5.93 11.75
C THR A 177 15.03 4.82 11.23
N LEU A 178 14.82 4.76 9.90
CA LEU A 178 14.06 3.68 9.29
C LEU A 178 14.76 2.34 9.51
N GLU A 179 14.00 1.36 9.96
CA GLU A 179 14.43 -0.02 10.10
C GLU A 179 13.72 -0.90 9.05
N LEU A 180 14.41 -1.91 8.53
CA LEU A 180 13.82 -2.84 7.57
C LEU A 180 12.72 -3.67 8.23
N ASP A 181 11.55 -3.70 7.60
CA ASP A 181 10.42 -4.54 7.99
C ASP A 181 10.21 -5.62 6.92
N GLU A 182 10.52 -6.86 7.27
CA GLU A 182 10.46 -8.01 6.34
C GLU A 182 9.04 -8.29 5.84
N GLU A 183 8.02 -8.10 6.69
CA GLU A 183 6.62 -8.29 6.30
C GLU A 183 6.19 -7.20 5.31
N ALA A 184 6.48 -5.95 5.60
CA ALA A 184 6.18 -4.83 4.71
C ALA A 184 6.91 -4.96 3.37
N MET A 185 8.19 -5.35 3.38
CA MET A 185 8.98 -5.61 2.18
C MET A 185 8.39 -6.75 1.34
N PHE A 186 7.96 -7.84 1.99
CA PHE A 186 7.32 -8.95 1.28
C PHE A 186 6.03 -8.49 0.59
N LEU A 187 5.15 -7.76 1.30
CA LEU A 187 3.88 -7.27 0.78
C LEU A 187 4.08 -6.24 -0.34
N PHE A 188 5.04 -5.32 -0.17
CA PHE A 188 5.42 -4.36 -1.20
C PHE A 188 5.88 -5.07 -2.48
N ASN A 189 6.84 -5.98 -2.37
CA ASN A 189 7.38 -6.71 -3.50
C ASN A 189 6.33 -7.62 -4.17
N GLN A 190 5.43 -8.24 -3.39
CA GLN A 190 4.31 -8.99 -3.90
C GLN A 190 3.40 -8.09 -4.76
N GLY A 191 2.99 -6.93 -4.24
CA GLY A 191 2.17 -5.97 -4.97
C GLY A 191 2.86 -5.45 -6.23
N MET A 192 4.14 -5.09 -6.14
CA MET A 192 4.94 -4.64 -7.31
C MET A 192 5.07 -5.73 -8.37
N SER A 193 5.21 -7.00 -7.97
CA SER A 193 5.28 -8.13 -8.92
C SER A 193 3.99 -8.31 -9.71
N GLN A 194 2.86 -7.88 -9.15
CA GLN A 194 1.53 -7.95 -9.74
C GLN A 194 1.12 -6.64 -10.45
N SER A 195 1.91 -5.58 -10.33
CA SER A 195 1.63 -4.30 -10.96
C SER A 195 2.08 -4.28 -12.42
N PRO A 196 1.40 -3.52 -13.29
CA PRO A 196 1.79 -3.37 -14.69
C PRO A 196 3.24 -2.86 -14.83
N ARG A 197 3.93 -3.33 -15.85
CA ARG A 197 5.28 -2.90 -16.22
C ARG A 197 5.30 -2.43 -17.66
N GLU A 198 6.25 -1.58 -18.00
CA GLU A 198 6.48 -1.21 -19.38
C GLU A 198 6.76 -2.45 -20.25
N ALA A 199 6.07 -2.51 -21.37
CA ALA A 199 6.21 -3.63 -22.30
C ALA A 199 7.40 -3.41 -23.23
N ASN A 200 8.43 -4.24 -23.10
CA ASN A 200 9.60 -4.20 -23.99
C ASN A 200 9.52 -5.24 -25.13
N ARG A 201 8.59 -6.18 -25.07
CA ARG A 201 8.40 -7.28 -26.04
C ARG A 201 7.03 -7.28 -26.73
N THR A 202 6.16 -6.39 -26.28
CA THR A 202 4.82 -6.20 -26.83
C THR A 202 4.75 -4.79 -27.41
N SER A 203 4.17 -4.65 -28.60
CA SER A 203 3.91 -3.36 -29.22
C SER A 203 2.42 -3.20 -29.51
N VAL A 204 1.93 -1.99 -29.30
CA VAL A 204 0.59 -1.59 -29.72
C VAL A 204 0.68 -1.19 -31.20
N ASN A 205 0.02 -1.93 -32.06
CA ASN A 205 0.02 -1.68 -33.51
C ASN A 205 -1.03 -0.64 -33.90
N GLY A 206 -2.12 -0.54 -33.13
CA GLY A 206 -3.17 0.42 -33.36
C GLY A 206 -4.25 0.40 -32.28
N LEU A 207 -4.93 1.52 -32.18
CA LEU A 207 -6.13 1.70 -31.36
C LEU A 207 -7.16 2.42 -32.23
N PHE A 208 -8.32 1.79 -32.46
CA PHE A 208 -9.32 2.25 -33.39
C PHE A 208 -10.69 2.34 -32.72
N TRP A 209 -11.39 3.43 -32.95
CA TRP A 209 -12.77 3.60 -32.57
C TRP A 209 -13.70 3.32 -33.76
N ASP A 210 -14.49 2.24 -33.68
CA ASP A 210 -15.55 1.95 -34.65
C ASP A 210 -16.85 2.61 -34.19
N LYS A 211 -17.10 3.81 -34.72
CA LYS A 211 -18.29 4.60 -34.36
C LYS A 211 -19.59 3.90 -34.75
N SER A 212 -19.58 3.07 -35.81
CA SER A 212 -20.78 2.40 -36.29
C SER A 212 -21.24 1.26 -35.40
N LYS A 213 -20.31 0.65 -34.72
CA LYS A 213 -20.52 -0.48 -33.79
C LYS A 213 -20.40 -0.10 -32.32
N GLN A 214 -19.96 1.13 -32.05
CA GLN A 214 -19.59 1.59 -30.68
C GLN A 214 -18.58 0.64 -30.03
N GLN A 215 -17.50 0.36 -30.76
CA GLN A 215 -16.46 -0.55 -30.32
C GLN A 215 -15.10 0.12 -30.32
N LEU A 216 -14.32 -0.13 -29.25
CA LEU A 216 -12.89 0.16 -29.22
C LEU A 216 -12.14 -1.12 -29.61
N VAL A 217 -11.32 -1.01 -30.65
CA VAL A 217 -10.53 -2.14 -31.16
C VAL A 217 -9.06 -1.81 -30.98
N THR A 218 -8.32 -2.69 -30.34
CA THR A 218 -6.86 -2.58 -30.24
C THR A 218 -6.18 -3.81 -30.82
N GLN A 219 -5.03 -3.58 -31.44
CA GLN A 219 -4.15 -4.64 -31.94
C GLN A 219 -2.79 -4.54 -31.27
N LEU A 220 -2.35 -5.67 -30.75
CA LEU A 220 -1.06 -5.81 -30.08
C LEU A 220 -0.28 -6.98 -30.71
N THR A 221 1.04 -6.83 -30.84
CA THR A 221 1.92 -7.91 -31.27
C THR A 221 2.93 -8.21 -30.18
N SER A 222 3.07 -9.50 -29.85
CA SER A 222 4.06 -10.00 -28.89
C SER A 222 5.12 -10.85 -29.60
N LYS A 223 6.39 -10.61 -29.31
CA LYS A 223 7.49 -11.45 -29.83
C LYS A 223 7.48 -12.86 -29.28
N GLU A 224 6.82 -13.09 -28.15
CA GLU A 224 6.76 -14.37 -27.44
C GLU A 224 5.42 -15.11 -27.66
N GLY A 225 4.50 -14.50 -28.42
CA GLY A 225 3.12 -15.00 -28.55
C GLY A 225 2.27 -14.64 -27.34
N TRP A 226 1.13 -15.32 -27.18
CA TRP A 226 0.10 -15.02 -26.19
C TRP A 226 -0.35 -16.31 -25.49
N ASP A 227 -0.32 -16.30 -24.16
CA ASP A 227 -0.90 -17.35 -23.33
C ASP A 227 -1.96 -16.72 -22.41
N LYS A 228 -3.23 -16.99 -22.69
CA LYS A 228 -4.41 -16.50 -21.92
C LYS A 228 -4.32 -15.00 -21.59
N PRO A 229 -4.15 -14.12 -22.59
CA PRO A 229 -4.00 -12.70 -22.33
C PRO A 229 -5.29 -12.12 -21.75
N MET A 230 -5.11 -11.16 -20.85
CA MET A 230 -6.17 -10.29 -20.36
C MET A 230 -5.82 -8.86 -20.79
N VAL A 231 -6.77 -8.21 -21.45
CA VAL A 231 -6.60 -6.81 -21.90
C VAL A 231 -7.54 -5.95 -21.10
N LEU A 232 -7.00 -4.88 -20.55
CA LEU A 232 -7.74 -3.91 -19.74
C LEU A 232 -7.56 -2.53 -20.35
N ILE A 233 -8.60 -1.71 -20.27
CA ILE A 233 -8.52 -0.28 -20.54
C ILE A 233 -8.35 0.42 -19.21
N ASP A 234 -7.28 1.22 -19.12
CA ASP A 234 -7.02 2.07 -17.98
C ASP A 234 -7.22 3.52 -18.39
N GLY A 235 -8.42 4.00 -18.17
CA GLY A 235 -8.80 5.37 -18.51
C GLY A 235 -8.55 6.36 -17.39
N GLN A 236 -8.24 5.88 -16.17
CA GLN A 236 -8.21 6.70 -14.97
C GLN A 236 -9.49 7.57 -14.85
N GLU A 237 -9.34 8.82 -14.45
CA GLU A 237 -10.47 9.77 -14.33
C GLU A 237 -10.88 10.45 -15.66
N VAL A 238 -10.26 10.04 -16.78
CA VAL A 238 -10.39 10.76 -18.07
C VAL A 238 -11.48 10.18 -18.96
N LEU A 239 -11.89 8.92 -18.73
CA LEU A 239 -12.89 8.25 -19.56
C LEU A 239 -14.25 8.26 -18.85
N ASP A 240 -15.23 8.93 -19.49
CA ASP A 240 -16.64 8.86 -19.10
C ASP A 240 -17.32 7.55 -19.57
N ASP A 241 -16.67 6.83 -20.52
CA ASP A 241 -17.21 5.62 -21.11
C ASP A 241 -16.72 4.38 -20.37
N PHE A 242 -17.60 3.39 -20.26
CA PHE A 242 -17.30 2.10 -19.66
C PHE A 242 -17.15 1.04 -20.72
N PHE A 243 -16.10 0.22 -20.59
CA PHE A 243 -15.78 -0.83 -21.52
C PHE A 243 -16.12 -2.19 -20.94
N SER A 244 -16.88 -2.99 -21.67
CA SER A 244 -17.12 -4.40 -21.33
C SER A 244 -15.81 -5.20 -21.39
N PRO A 245 -15.76 -6.41 -20.79
CA PRO A 245 -14.64 -7.32 -21.02
C PRO A 245 -14.46 -7.58 -22.53
N PRO A 246 -13.22 -7.49 -23.05
CA PRO A 246 -13.01 -7.58 -24.49
C PRO A 246 -13.23 -8.99 -25.03
N THR A 247 -13.72 -9.07 -26.27
CA THR A 247 -13.56 -10.26 -27.10
C THR A 247 -12.16 -10.27 -27.69
N VAL A 248 -11.40 -11.34 -27.43
CA VAL A 248 -10.00 -11.46 -27.85
C VAL A 248 -9.85 -12.48 -28.97
N HIS A 249 -9.23 -12.06 -30.07
CA HIS A 249 -8.85 -12.92 -31.20
C HIS A 249 -7.33 -12.92 -31.36
N ILE A 250 -6.73 -14.11 -31.43
CA ILE A 250 -5.29 -14.29 -31.61
C ILE A 250 -5.02 -14.97 -32.94
N THR A 251 -4.16 -14.35 -33.72
CA THR A 251 -3.63 -14.92 -34.98
C THR A 251 -2.12 -14.78 -34.94
N ASP A 252 -1.42 -15.88 -34.86
CA ASP A 252 0.03 -15.94 -34.68
C ASP A 252 0.48 -15.10 -33.46
N ASN A 253 1.32 -14.11 -33.70
CA ASN A 253 1.83 -13.20 -32.66
C ASN A 253 0.97 -11.95 -32.46
N THR A 254 -0.12 -11.81 -33.21
CA THR A 254 -1.00 -10.64 -33.14
C THR A 254 -2.28 -10.98 -32.39
N MET A 255 -2.59 -10.17 -31.40
CA MET A 255 -3.85 -10.19 -30.67
C MET A 255 -4.68 -8.97 -31.04
N THR A 256 -5.95 -9.19 -31.34
CA THR A 256 -6.97 -8.15 -31.51
C THR A 256 -7.95 -8.24 -30.35
N ALA A 257 -8.10 -7.18 -29.57
CA ALA A 257 -9.09 -7.06 -28.53
C ALA A 257 -10.16 -6.06 -28.94
N VAL A 258 -11.43 -6.46 -28.81
CA VAL A 258 -12.61 -5.66 -29.14
C VAL A 258 -13.42 -5.45 -27.88
N PHE A 259 -13.63 -4.19 -27.53
CA PHE A 259 -14.43 -3.77 -26.39
C PHE A 259 -15.72 -3.14 -26.86
N ASP A 260 -16.84 -3.56 -26.31
CA ASP A 260 -18.14 -2.90 -26.46
C ASP A 260 -18.29 -1.80 -25.41
N VAL A 261 -18.95 -0.68 -25.79
CA VAL A 261 -19.17 0.50 -24.93
C VAL A 261 -20.65 0.69 -24.68
#